data_281df6944f813bb5e7a01ca6f628318f
#
_entry.id   281df6944f813bb5e7a01ca6f628318f
#
_cell.length_a   1.000
_cell.length_b   1.000
_cell.length_c   1.000
_cell.angle_alpha   90.00
_cell.angle_beta   90.00
_cell.angle_gamma   90.00
#
_symmetry.space_group_name_H-M   'P 1'
#
loop_
_entity.id
_entity.type
_entity.pdbx_description
1 polymer ?
#
loop_
_entity_poly.entity_id
_entity_poly.type
_entity_poly.pdbx_seq_one_letter_code
_entity_poly.pdbx_strand_id
1 'polypeptide(L)'
;IDKKEKVKVHQITIDGNTILSDKKLKRVMKKTNEKNKLANLFRTKKFIEEKYEEDKQLIIDKYNELGYRDAQIVVDSITPYDDRTVDIYMHIEEGDKYYLRNITWVGNTIYPSNYLASLLRMKKGDVYNQKLLNERTSTDDDAIGNQYYNQGYVFYSLDPVEVNIVGDSIDLEMRIAEGPQATINRVRINGNDRLYENVVRRELR
;
A
#
# COMPACT_ATOMS: atom_id res chain seq x y z
N ILE A 1 -38.82 -3.40 4.42
CA ILE A 1 -37.40 -3.64 4.14
C ILE A 1 -37.24 -3.49 2.63
N ASP A 2 -36.88 -2.28 2.19
CA ASP A 2 -36.55 -2.01 0.79
C ASP A 2 -35.31 -2.84 0.43
N LYS A 3 -35.51 -3.85 -0.39
CA LYS A 3 -34.41 -4.52 -1.09
C LYS A 3 -33.88 -3.51 -2.13
N LYS A 4 -32.90 -2.68 -1.75
CA LYS A 4 -32.16 -1.87 -2.70
C LYS A 4 -31.70 -2.77 -3.83
N GLU A 5 -32.19 -2.52 -5.05
CA GLU A 5 -31.82 -3.30 -6.23
C GLU A 5 -30.29 -3.34 -6.38
N LYS A 6 -29.76 -4.49 -6.81
CA LYS A 6 -28.31 -4.67 -6.96
C LYS A 6 -27.86 -3.98 -8.24
N VAL A 7 -27.36 -2.76 -8.13
CA VAL A 7 -26.71 -2.05 -9.24
C VAL A 7 -25.41 -2.76 -9.62
N LYS A 8 -25.14 -2.88 -10.92
CA LYS A 8 -23.92 -3.48 -11.49
C LYS A 8 -23.22 -2.51 -12.42
N VAL A 9 -21.97 -2.76 -12.75
CA VAL A 9 -21.25 -1.95 -13.74
C VAL A 9 -21.51 -2.51 -15.13
N HIS A 10 -22.01 -1.65 -16.06
CA HIS A 10 -22.18 -1.98 -17.46
C HIS A 10 -20.82 -1.89 -18.17
N GLN A 11 -20.17 -0.73 -18.10
CA GLN A 11 -18.90 -0.45 -18.74
C GLN A 11 -17.99 0.40 -17.86
N ILE A 12 -16.67 0.19 -17.97
CA ILE A 12 -15.63 1.04 -17.38
C ILE A 12 -14.80 1.59 -18.54
N THR A 13 -14.77 2.90 -18.69
CA THR A 13 -13.95 3.60 -19.67
C THR A 13 -12.81 4.29 -18.94
N ILE A 14 -11.57 4.04 -19.37
CA ILE A 14 -10.38 4.66 -18.81
C ILE A 14 -9.68 5.41 -19.93
N ASP A 15 -9.28 6.63 -19.66
CA ASP A 15 -8.61 7.52 -20.61
C ASP A 15 -7.36 8.12 -19.97
N GLY A 16 -6.41 8.62 -20.81
CA GLY A 16 -5.15 9.18 -20.35
C GLY A 16 -4.06 8.13 -19.98
N ASN A 17 -4.41 6.85 -19.96
CA ASN A 17 -3.52 5.75 -19.61
C ASN A 17 -2.69 5.27 -20.81
N THR A 18 -1.50 5.83 -20.99
CA THR A 18 -0.57 5.47 -22.08
C THR A 18 0.39 4.36 -21.68
N ILE A 19 0.81 4.32 -20.43
CA ILE A 19 1.79 3.38 -19.86
C ILE A 19 1.15 2.02 -19.53
N LEU A 20 -0.06 2.05 -19.00
CA LEU A 20 -0.79 0.84 -18.63
C LEU A 20 -2.05 0.71 -19.48
N SER A 21 -2.21 -0.42 -20.18
CA SER A 21 -3.43 -0.67 -20.96
C SER A 21 -4.67 -0.82 -20.08
N ASP A 22 -5.85 -0.45 -20.59
CA ASP A 22 -7.16 -0.65 -19.94
C ASP A 22 -7.32 -2.04 -19.36
N LYS A 23 -6.94 -3.06 -20.14
CA LYS A 23 -7.03 -4.47 -19.70
C LYS A 23 -6.22 -4.73 -18.44
N LYS A 24 -5.05 -4.07 -18.31
CA LYS A 24 -4.17 -4.22 -17.14
C LYS A 24 -4.77 -3.49 -15.95
N LEU A 25 -5.25 -2.26 -16.14
CA LEU A 25 -5.91 -1.47 -15.10
C LEU A 25 -7.21 -2.13 -14.60
N LYS A 26 -8.09 -2.56 -15.50
CA LYS A 26 -9.33 -3.29 -15.14
C LYS A 26 -9.05 -4.61 -14.39
N ARG A 27 -7.87 -5.23 -14.63
CA ARG A 27 -7.46 -6.43 -13.88
C ARG A 27 -7.00 -6.10 -12.46
N VAL A 28 -6.44 -4.92 -12.25
CA VAL A 28 -6.03 -4.41 -10.92
C VAL A 28 -7.26 -4.14 -10.06
N MET A 29 -8.37 -3.68 -10.66
CA MET A 29 -9.65 -3.47 -9.99
C MET A 29 -10.24 -4.82 -9.56
N LYS A 30 -10.05 -5.21 -8.30
CA LYS A 30 -10.42 -6.55 -7.79
C LYS A 30 -11.88 -6.64 -7.35
N LYS A 31 -12.51 -5.53 -7.04
CA LYS A 31 -13.84 -5.45 -6.41
C LYS A 31 -14.90 -4.89 -7.34
N THR A 32 -14.52 -4.08 -8.32
CA THR A 32 -15.37 -3.46 -9.34
C THR A 32 -15.08 -4.07 -10.70
N ASN A 33 -16.08 -4.64 -11.36
CA ASN A 33 -15.91 -5.26 -12.68
C ASN A 33 -17.18 -5.17 -13.53
N GLU A 34 -16.98 -5.14 -14.85
CA GLU A 34 -18.04 -5.03 -15.85
C GLU A 34 -18.90 -6.30 -15.90
N LYS A 35 -20.21 -6.10 -16.07
CA LYS A 35 -21.20 -7.17 -16.31
C LYS A 35 -20.94 -7.80 -17.67
N ASN A 36 -21.21 -9.10 -17.82
CA ASN A 36 -21.25 -9.85 -19.08
C ASN A 36 -19.94 -10.00 -19.87
N LYS A 37 -18.76 -9.72 -19.33
CA LYS A 37 -17.51 -10.19 -19.95
C LYS A 37 -17.24 -11.64 -19.58
N LEU A 38 -16.87 -12.47 -20.54
CA LEU A 38 -16.55 -13.91 -20.34
C LEU A 38 -15.57 -14.12 -19.17
N ALA A 39 -14.59 -13.24 -19.02
CA ALA A 39 -13.64 -13.25 -17.90
C ALA A 39 -14.29 -12.99 -16.53
N ASN A 40 -15.49 -12.41 -16.49
CA ASN A 40 -16.20 -12.00 -15.28
C ASN A 40 -17.46 -12.83 -15.01
N LEU A 41 -17.70 -13.91 -15.76
CA LEU A 41 -18.94 -14.69 -15.69
C LEU A 41 -19.28 -15.15 -14.26
N PHE A 42 -18.25 -15.44 -13.45
CA PHE A 42 -18.38 -15.85 -12.04
C PHE A 42 -17.99 -14.74 -11.04
N ARG A 43 -17.63 -13.54 -11.51
CA ARG A 43 -17.14 -12.44 -10.68
C ARG A 43 -17.97 -11.17 -10.72
N THR A 44 -19.07 -11.14 -11.49
CA THR A 44 -19.91 -9.94 -11.57
C THR A 44 -20.48 -9.61 -10.21
N LYS A 45 -19.95 -8.57 -9.58
CA LYS A 45 -20.31 -8.13 -8.25
C LYS A 45 -21.33 -6.99 -8.32
N LYS A 46 -22.04 -6.77 -7.22
CA LYS A 46 -22.78 -5.54 -6.99
C LYS A 46 -21.79 -4.37 -6.99
N PHE A 47 -22.12 -3.27 -7.65
CA PHE A 47 -21.41 -2.03 -7.49
C PHE A 47 -21.58 -1.51 -6.06
N ILE A 48 -20.49 -1.19 -5.41
CA ILE A 48 -20.41 -0.61 -4.07
C ILE A 48 -19.37 0.49 -4.15
N GLU A 49 -19.80 1.72 -3.92
CA GLU A 49 -18.96 2.92 -4.07
C GLU A 49 -17.69 2.85 -3.23
N GLU A 50 -17.79 2.47 -1.95
CA GLU A 50 -16.64 2.29 -1.07
C GLU A 50 -15.59 1.31 -1.64
N LYS A 51 -16.04 0.23 -2.30
CA LYS A 51 -15.15 -0.74 -2.92
C LYS A 51 -14.55 -0.26 -4.24
N TYR A 52 -15.24 0.64 -4.91
CA TYR A 52 -14.73 1.30 -6.08
C TYR A 52 -13.62 2.29 -5.70
N GLU A 53 -13.77 3.02 -4.58
CA GLU A 53 -12.70 3.88 -4.06
C GLU A 53 -11.43 3.07 -3.73
N GLU A 54 -11.58 1.88 -3.11
CA GLU A 54 -10.44 0.99 -2.88
C GLU A 54 -9.79 0.54 -4.21
N ASP A 55 -10.58 0.25 -5.24
CA ASP A 55 -10.05 -0.13 -6.56
C ASP A 55 -9.34 1.01 -7.28
N LYS A 56 -9.80 2.28 -7.11
CA LYS A 56 -9.08 3.47 -7.60
C LYS A 56 -7.71 3.59 -6.95
N GLN A 57 -7.62 3.38 -5.64
CA GLN A 57 -6.34 3.39 -4.94
C GLN A 57 -5.40 2.30 -5.48
N LEU A 58 -5.89 1.09 -5.77
CA LEU A 58 -5.09 0.03 -6.37
C LEU A 58 -4.53 0.41 -7.76
N ILE A 59 -5.27 1.23 -8.53
CA ILE A 59 -4.78 1.77 -9.81
C ILE A 59 -3.59 2.70 -9.55
N ILE A 60 -3.73 3.65 -8.63
CA ILE A 60 -2.65 4.59 -8.29
C ILE A 60 -1.43 3.84 -7.71
N ASP A 61 -1.64 2.89 -6.80
CA ASP A 61 -0.59 2.04 -6.26
C ASP A 61 0.19 1.31 -7.39
N LYS A 62 -0.52 0.91 -8.46
CA LYS A 62 0.11 0.25 -9.61
C LYS A 62 1.00 1.19 -10.41
N TYR A 63 0.65 2.46 -10.55
CA TYR A 63 1.50 3.48 -11.15
C TYR A 63 2.70 3.81 -10.25
N ASN A 64 2.47 3.95 -8.95
CA ASN A 64 3.53 4.19 -7.95
C ASN A 64 4.56 3.05 -7.91
N GLU A 65 4.11 1.79 -8.08
CA GLU A 65 4.99 0.61 -8.20
C GLU A 65 5.92 0.70 -9.43
N LEU A 66 5.50 1.41 -10.47
CA LEU A 66 6.26 1.59 -11.70
C LEU A 66 7.10 2.88 -11.73
N GLY A 67 7.04 3.68 -10.67
CA GLY A 67 7.76 4.94 -10.52
C GLY A 67 6.98 6.19 -10.91
N TYR A 68 5.73 6.08 -11.27
CA TYR A 68 4.85 7.20 -11.60
C TYR A 68 4.16 7.70 -10.32
N ARG A 69 4.92 8.37 -9.46
CA ARG A 69 4.47 8.78 -8.11
C ARG A 69 3.38 9.84 -8.15
N ASP A 70 3.36 10.68 -9.19
CA ASP A 70 2.41 11.78 -9.34
C ASP A 70 1.14 11.35 -10.09
N ALA A 71 1.01 10.05 -10.41
CA ALA A 71 -0.16 9.53 -11.08
C ALA A 71 -1.43 9.76 -10.25
N GLN A 72 -2.46 10.28 -10.90
CA GLN A 72 -3.73 10.61 -10.26
C GLN A 72 -4.92 10.39 -11.18
N ILE A 73 -6.08 10.11 -10.60
CA ILE A 73 -7.36 10.09 -11.32
C ILE A 73 -7.97 11.49 -11.16
N VAL A 74 -7.90 12.29 -12.23
CA VAL A 74 -8.33 13.70 -12.22
C VAL A 74 -9.80 13.88 -12.55
N VAL A 75 -10.39 12.93 -13.27
CA VAL A 75 -11.82 12.89 -13.53
C VAL A 75 -12.34 11.51 -13.19
N ASP A 76 -13.45 11.47 -12.49
CA ASP A 76 -14.15 10.26 -12.10
C ASP A 76 -15.64 10.51 -12.13
N SER A 77 -16.38 9.76 -12.93
CA SER A 77 -17.82 9.90 -13.01
C SER A 77 -18.53 8.55 -13.10
N ILE A 78 -19.66 8.47 -12.44
CA ILE A 78 -20.55 7.32 -12.43
C ILE A 78 -21.90 7.79 -12.95
N THR A 79 -22.31 7.28 -14.10
CA THR A 79 -23.57 7.67 -14.75
C THR A 79 -24.51 6.47 -14.87
N PRO A 80 -25.81 6.63 -14.60
CA PRO A 80 -26.78 5.57 -14.85
C PRO A 80 -26.81 5.22 -16.35
N TYR A 81 -26.71 3.93 -16.67
CA TYR A 81 -26.91 3.40 -18.01
C TYR A 81 -28.35 2.90 -18.19
N ASP A 82 -28.84 2.14 -17.23
CA ASP A 82 -30.23 1.68 -17.12
C ASP A 82 -30.65 1.59 -15.63
N ASP A 83 -31.85 1.12 -15.35
CA ASP A 83 -32.41 1.03 -13.98
C ASP A 83 -31.55 0.18 -13.03
N ARG A 84 -30.63 -0.65 -13.54
CA ARG A 84 -29.84 -1.63 -12.76
C ARG A 84 -28.35 -1.59 -13.03
N THR A 85 -27.91 -0.73 -13.95
CA THR A 85 -26.48 -0.63 -14.30
C THR A 85 -25.99 0.80 -14.41
N VAL A 86 -24.70 0.97 -14.16
CA VAL A 86 -23.98 2.25 -14.26
C VAL A 86 -22.81 2.11 -15.20
N ASP A 87 -22.47 3.19 -15.88
CA ASP A 87 -21.20 3.39 -16.57
C ASP A 87 -20.25 4.18 -15.69
N ILE A 88 -18.99 3.76 -15.71
CA ILE A 88 -17.90 4.43 -15.00
C ILE A 88 -16.93 4.98 -16.04
N TYR A 89 -16.62 6.25 -15.92
CA TYR A 89 -15.55 6.91 -16.68
C TYR A 89 -14.51 7.46 -15.72
N MET A 90 -13.23 7.25 -16.03
CA MET A 90 -12.11 7.85 -15.32
C MET A 90 -11.05 8.36 -16.29
N HIS A 91 -10.46 9.51 -15.99
CA HIS A 91 -9.31 10.07 -16.69
C HIS A 91 -8.11 10.08 -15.75
N ILE A 92 -6.99 9.51 -16.23
CA ILE A 92 -5.74 9.36 -15.47
C ILE A 92 -4.71 10.32 -16.05
N GLU A 93 -4.11 11.12 -15.19
CA GLU A 93 -2.85 11.79 -15.46
C GLU A 93 -1.72 10.97 -14.86
N GLU A 94 -0.86 10.40 -15.73
CA GLU A 94 0.16 9.44 -15.31
C GLU A 94 1.37 10.12 -14.65
N GLY A 95 1.64 11.40 -14.97
CA GLY A 95 2.82 12.13 -14.52
C GLY A 95 4.13 11.59 -15.10
N ASP A 96 5.23 12.02 -14.52
CA ASP A 96 6.56 11.59 -14.91
C ASP A 96 7.05 10.37 -14.12
N LYS A 97 7.99 9.63 -14.72
CA LYS A 97 8.61 8.49 -14.05
C LYS A 97 9.85 8.93 -13.28
N TYR A 98 9.93 8.58 -12.00
CA TYR A 98 11.00 8.97 -11.10
C TYR A 98 11.97 7.84 -10.77
N TYR A 99 13.21 8.21 -10.49
CA TYR A 99 14.31 7.33 -10.11
C TYR A 99 14.98 7.79 -8.82
N LEU A 100 15.53 6.88 -8.06
CA LEU A 100 16.31 7.18 -6.87
C LEU A 100 17.70 7.70 -7.25
N ARG A 101 18.01 8.94 -6.90
CA ARG A 101 19.33 9.53 -7.09
C ARG A 101 20.24 9.26 -5.91
N ASN A 102 19.72 9.42 -4.70
CA ASN A 102 20.44 9.17 -3.46
C ASN A 102 19.52 8.69 -2.36
N ILE A 103 20.04 7.89 -1.42
CA ILE A 103 19.33 7.44 -0.21
C ILE A 103 20.26 7.70 0.96
N THR A 104 19.84 8.53 1.89
CA THR A 104 20.58 8.88 3.12
C THR A 104 19.81 8.41 4.35
N TRP A 105 20.54 8.11 5.41
CA TRP A 105 19.99 7.62 6.67
C TRP A 105 20.35 8.59 7.79
N VAL A 106 19.37 8.97 8.60
CA VAL A 106 19.53 9.93 9.69
C VAL A 106 18.82 9.39 10.94
N GLY A 107 19.51 9.46 12.08
CA GLY A 107 18.96 9.06 13.38
C GLY A 107 19.14 7.59 13.76
N ASN A 108 19.71 6.76 12.87
CA ASN A 108 19.99 5.36 13.12
C ASN A 108 21.29 5.20 13.93
N THR A 109 21.18 4.85 15.19
CA THR A 109 22.33 4.59 16.08
C THR A 109 22.47 3.11 16.43
N ILE A 110 21.38 2.37 16.45
CA ILE A 110 21.32 0.93 16.80
C ILE A 110 21.79 0.07 15.63
N TYR A 111 21.30 0.35 14.43
CA TYR A 111 21.68 -0.39 13.23
C TYR A 111 22.47 0.49 12.27
N PRO A 112 23.59 0.01 11.73
CA PRO A 112 24.39 0.77 10.77
C PRO A 112 23.64 0.94 9.44
N SER A 113 23.89 2.06 8.74
CA SER A 113 23.17 2.41 7.51
C SER A 113 23.30 1.36 6.39
N ASN A 114 24.44 0.66 6.29
CA ASN A 114 24.62 -0.40 5.29
C ASN A 114 23.72 -1.61 5.56
N TYR A 115 23.45 -1.95 6.82
CA TYR A 115 22.50 -3.00 7.19
C TYR A 115 21.06 -2.60 6.82
N LEU A 116 20.65 -1.40 7.19
CA LEU A 116 19.33 -0.87 6.85
C LEU A 116 19.12 -0.76 5.33
N ALA A 117 20.14 -0.33 4.59
CA ALA A 117 20.11 -0.29 3.13
C ALA A 117 19.95 -1.70 2.51
N SER A 118 20.54 -2.74 3.11
CA SER A 118 20.35 -4.12 2.65
C SER A 118 18.91 -4.63 2.85
N LEU A 119 18.25 -4.20 3.92
CA LEU A 119 16.85 -4.51 4.19
C LEU A 119 15.90 -3.74 3.28
N LEU A 120 16.22 -2.50 2.96
CA LEU A 120 15.41 -1.65 2.09
C LEU A 120 15.27 -2.22 0.67
N ARG A 121 16.29 -2.92 0.17
CA ARG A 121 16.34 -3.53 -1.18
C ARG A 121 16.11 -2.53 -2.32
N MET A 122 16.39 -1.26 -2.07
CA MET A 122 16.38 -0.18 -3.05
C MET A 122 17.73 0.52 -3.02
N LYS A 123 18.20 0.97 -4.18
CA LYS A 123 19.50 1.61 -4.34
C LYS A 123 19.44 2.76 -5.35
N LYS A 124 20.49 3.56 -5.37
CA LYS A 124 20.69 4.60 -6.37
C LYS A 124 20.55 4.05 -7.79
N GLY A 125 19.76 4.73 -8.62
CA GLY A 125 19.46 4.38 -10.00
C GLY A 125 18.22 3.47 -10.18
N ASP A 126 17.67 2.92 -9.09
CA ASP A 126 16.44 2.17 -9.18
C ASP A 126 15.24 3.10 -9.43
N VAL A 127 14.18 2.54 -10.00
CA VAL A 127 12.90 3.23 -10.13
C VAL A 127 12.35 3.53 -8.73
N TYR A 128 11.83 4.74 -8.53
CA TYR A 128 11.19 5.11 -7.27
C TYR A 128 9.90 4.32 -7.08
N ASN A 129 9.99 3.22 -6.40
CA ASN A 129 8.86 2.33 -6.13
C ASN A 129 8.32 2.56 -4.71
N GLN A 130 7.32 3.44 -4.59
CA GLN A 130 6.73 3.81 -3.30
C GLN A 130 6.07 2.63 -2.58
N LYS A 131 5.51 1.69 -3.34
CA LYS A 131 4.94 0.47 -2.76
C LYS A 131 6.03 -0.37 -2.09
N LEU A 132 7.13 -0.64 -2.81
CA LEU A 132 8.26 -1.39 -2.25
C LEU A 132 8.86 -0.66 -1.05
N LEU A 133 8.97 0.68 -1.10
CA LEU A 133 9.43 1.49 0.02
C LEU A 133 8.58 1.23 1.27
N ASN A 134 7.25 1.27 1.15
CA ASN A 134 6.32 1.03 2.26
C ASN A 134 6.41 -0.42 2.77
N GLU A 135 6.49 -1.40 1.86
CA GLU A 135 6.64 -2.81 2.21
C GLU A 135 7.92 -3.03 3.02
N ARG A 136 9.05 -2.52 2.56
CA ARG A 136 10.36 -2.73 3.19
C ARG A 136 10.57 -1.91 4.47
N THR A 137 9.86 -0.82 4.66
CA THR A 137 9.96 -0.02 5.89
C THR A 137 9.05 -0.53 7.00
N SER A 138 7.85 -1.05 6.69
CA SER A 138 6.84 -1.33 7.72
C SER A 138 5.98 -2.58 7.53
N THR A 139 5.73 -3.06 6.29
CA THR A 139 4.66 -4.05 6.05
C THR A 139 5.17 -5.48 6.02
N ASP A 140 6.33 -5.73 5.46
CA ASP A 140 6.90 -7.08 5.32
C ASP A 140 7.34 -7.65 6.67
N ASP A 141 7.34 -8.98 6.81
CA ASP A 141 7.78 -9.66 8.02
C ASP A 141 9.25 -9.33 8.37
N ASP A 142 10.10 -9.13 7.36
CA ASP A 142 11.50 -8.72 7.48
C ASP A 142 11.72 -7.21 7.26
N ALA A 143 10.65 -6.39 7.38
CA ALA A 143 10.74 -4.94 7.26
C ALA A 143 11.66 -4.33 8.32
N ILE A 144 12.19 -3.15 8.00
CA ILE A 144 13.09 -2.41 8.90
C ILE A 144 12.43 -2.16 10.26
N GLY A 145 11.15 -1.78 10.29
CA GLY A 145 10.41 -1.56 11.53
C GLY A 145 10.39 -2.80 12.44
N ASN A 146 10.20 -3.98 11.87
CA ASN A 146 10.15 -5.22 12.62
C ASN A 146 11.51 -5.58 13.27
N GLN A 147 12.63 -5.15 12.68
CA GLN A 147 13.96 -5.33 13.32
C GLN A 147 14.04 -4.55 14.64
N TYR A 148 13.53 -3.32 14.65
CA TYR A 148 13.48 -2.48 15.85
C TYR A 148 12.47 -3.00 16.87
N TYR A 149 11.24 -3.34 16.45
CA TYR A 149 10.20 -3.85 17.34
C TYR A 149 10.59 -5.15 18.02
N ASN A 150 11.23 -6.06 17.30
CA ASN A 150 11.71 -7.34 17.84
C ASN A 150 12.82 -7.17 18.90
N GLN A 151 13.51 -6.03 18.88
CA GLN A 151 14.50 -5.66 19.90
C GLN A 151 13.92 -4.79 21.03
N GLY A 152 12.59 -4.59 21.05
CA GLY A 152 11.91 -3.82 22.10
C GLY A 152 11.86 -2.31 21.87
N TYR A 153 12.24 -1.80 20.70
CA TYR A 153 12.12 -0.39 20.35
C TYR A 153 10.69 -0.06 19.87
N VAL A 154 9.73 -0.16 20.80
CA VAL A 154 8.30 -0.03 20.50
C VAL A 154 7.86 1.41 20.13
N PHE A 155 8.71 2.40 20.40
CA PHE A 155 8.51 3.80 20.06
C PHE A 155 9.24 4.22 18.78
N TYR A 156 9.80 3.23 18.08
CA TYR A 156 10.48 3.46 16.80
C TYR A 156 9.52 4.05 15.76
N SER A 157 10.04 4.98 14.97
CA SER A 157 9.41 5.44 13.74
C SER A 157 10.45 5.67 12.65
N LEU A 158 10.04 5.47 11.40
CA LEU A 158 10.82 5.78 10.21
C LEU A 158 9.95 6.60 9.27
N ASP A 159 10.48 7.73 8.85
CA ASP A 159 9.83 8.66 7.91
C ASP A 159 10.73 8.84 6.68
N PRO A 160 10.36 8.25 5.54
CA PRO A 160 11.03 8.49 4.26
C PRO A 160 10.66 9.87 3.72
N VAL A 161 11.62 10.78 3.66
CA VAL A 161 11.40 12.16 3.20
C VAL A 161 12.10 12.40 1.87
N GLU A 162 11.38 12.87 0.89
CA GLU A 162 11.92 13.36 -0.37
C GLU A 162 12.52 14.75 -0.16
N VAL A 163 13.82 14.82 0.02
CA VAL A 163 14.51 16.09 0.37
C VAL A 163 14.85 16.94 -0.84
N ASN A 164 14.96 16.33 -2.01
CA ASN A 164 15.28 17.06 -3.23
C ASN A 164 14.80 16.30 -4.47
N ILE A 165 14.28 17.03 -5.45
CA ILE A 165 13.86 16.51 -6.75
C ILE A 165 14.52 17.33 -7.83
N VAL A 166 15.29 16.66 -8.70
CA VAL A 166 15.97 17.29 -9.83
C VAL A 166 15.63 16.53 -11.11
N GLY A 167 14.78 17.15 -11.94
CA GLY A 167 14.22 16.48 -13.10
C GLY A 167 13.40 15.25 -12.69
N ASP A 168 13.80 14.08 -13.17
CA ASP A 168 13.19 12.78 -12.87
C ASP A 168 13.83 12.04 -11.69
N SER A 169 14.68 12.70 -10.91
CA SER A 169 15.54 12.06 -9.90
C SER A 169 15.24 12.57 -8.50
N ILE A 170 15.01 11.65 -7.55
CA ILE A 170 14.63 11.91 -6.15
C ILE A 170 15.80 11.58 -5.23
N ASP A 171 16.12 12.48 -4.29
CA ASP A 171 16.92 12.19 -3.11
C ASP A 171 15.99 11.84 -1.95
N LEU A 172 16.19 10.67 -1.38
CA LEU A 172 15.41 10.16 -0.28
C LEU A 172 16.24 10.20 1.02
N GLU A 173 15.69 10.80 2.06
CA GLU A 173 16.26 10.80 3.40
C GLU A 173 15.40 9.95 4.33
N MET A 174 15.98 8.87 4.83
CA MET A 174 15.33 7.93 5.74
C MET A 174 15.54 8.41 7.18
N ARG A 175 14.56 9.13 7.73
CA ARG A 175 14.60 9.70 9.08
C ARG A 175 14.11 8.68 10.09
N ILE A 176 14.99 8.28 11.01
CA ILE A 176 14.70 7.31 12.06
C ILE A 176 14.67 7.99 13.42
N ALA A 177 13.62 7.75 14.18
CA ALA A 177 13.56 8.02 15.59
C ALA A 177 13.45 6.66 16.33
N GLU A 178 14.53 6.24 16.99
CA GLU A 178 14.61 4.90 17.57
C GLU A 178 13.83 4.79 18.89
N GLY A 179 13.77 5.89 19.65
CA GLY A 179 13.12 5.93 20.95
C GLY A 179 13.81 5.06 22.01
N PRO A 180 13.30 5.00 23.25
CA PRO A 180 13.82 4.14 24.28
C PRO A 180 13.41 2.69 24.05
N GLN A 181 14.31 1.75 24.43
CA GLN A 181 14.00 0.34 24.47
C GLN A 181 13.04 0.03 25.62
N ALA A 182 11.94 -0.63 25.33
CA ALA A 182 10.96 -1.07 26.33
C ALA A 182 11.30 -2.49 26.82
N THR A 183 11.20 -2.70 28.14
CA THR A 183 11.31 -4.01 28.76
C THR A 183 10.03 -4.37 29.49
N ILE A 184 9.65 -5.65 29.44
CA ILE A 184 8.46 -6.15 30.14
C ILE A 184 8.77 -6.20 31.63
N ASN A 185 8.16 -5.34 32.43
CA ASN A 185 8.32 -5.34 33.87
C ASN A 185 7.49 -6.43 34.54
N ARG A 186 6.24 -6.64 34.13
CA ARG A 186 5.34 -7.62 34.74
C ARG A 186 4.35 -8.19 33.71
N VAL A 187 4.20 -9.50 33.70
CA VAL A 187 3.13 -10.21 32.99
C VAL A 187 2.08 -10.66 34.01
N ARG A 188 0.82 -10.25 33.84
CA ARG A 188 -0.34 -10.72 34.61
C ARG A 188 -1.15 -11.64 33.75
N ILE A 189 -1.47 -12.83 34.26
CA ILE A 189 -2.30 -13.82 33.59
C ILE A 189 -3.66 -13.82 34.30
N ASN A 190 -4.75 -13.63 33.55
CA ASN A 190 -6.11 -13.66 34.06
C ASN A 190 -6.96 -14.62 33.21
N GLY A 191 -8.00 -15.21 33.82
CA GLY A 191 -8.91 -16.12 33.11
C GLY A 191 -8.35 -17.53 32.86
N ASN A 192 -7.32 -17.92 33.58
CA ASN A 192 -6.68 -19.24 33.48
C ASN A 192 -7.32 -20.30 34.39
N ASP A 193 -8.66 -20.31 34.49
CA ASP A 193 -9.43 -21.18 35.41
C ASP A 193 -9.20 -22.68 35.18
N ARG A 194 -8.73 -23.08 33.99
CA ARG A 194 -8.48 -24.48 33.61
C ARG A 194 -6.99 -24.85 33.50
N LEU A 195 -6.10 -23.89 33.63
CA LEU A 195 -4.64 -24.08 33.49
C LEU A 195 -3.90 -23.42 34.63
N TYR A 196 -2.89 -24.08 35.15
CA TYR A 196 -1.99 -23.48 36.13
C TYR A 196 -1.17 -22.36 35.47
N GLU A 197 -0.93 -21.27 36.19
CA GLU A 197 -0.20 -20.10 35.71
C GLU A 197 1.21 -20.44 35.17
N ASN A 198 1.89 -21.37 35.78
CA ASN A 198 3.22 -21.83 35.34
C ASN A 198 3.22 -22.49 33.96
N VAL A 199 2.12 -23.14 33.58
CA VAL A 199 1.96 -23.75 32.25
C VAL A 199 1.83 -22.64 31.20
N VAL A 200 1.03 -21.60 31.46
CA VAL A 200 0.87 -20.47 30.57
C VAL A 200 2.18 -19.66 30.46
N ARG A 201 2.86 -19.40 31.59
CA ARG A 201 4.12 -18.66 31.61
C ARG A 201 5.24 -19.32 30.80
N ARG A 202 5.25 -20.65 30.75
CA ARG A 202 6.26 -21.40 29.99
C ARG A 202 6.17 -21.13 28.46
N GLU A 203 4.98 -20.80 27.97
CA GLU A 203 4.73 -20.52 26.55
C GLU A 203 5.01 -19.04 26.19
N LEU A 204 5.28 -18.19 27.20
CA LEU A 204 5.68 -16.80 26.97
C LEU A 204 7.20 -16.75 26.79
N ARG A 205 7.65 -16.60 25.55
CA ARG A 205 9.06 -16.46 25.19
C ARG A 205 9.35 -15.08 24.66
#